data_1b5f9b336c6c543a254f861f93c5c3c0
#
_entry.id   1b5f9b336c6c543a254f861f93c5c3c0
#
_cell.length_a   1.000
_cell.length_b   1.000
_cell.length_c   1.000
_cell.angle_alpha   90.00
_cell.angle_beta   90.00
_cell.angle_gamma   90.00
#
_symmetry.space_group_name_H-M   'P 1'
#
loop_
_entity.id
_entity.type
_entity.pdbx_description
1 polymer ?
#
loop_
_entity_poly.entity_id
_entity_poly.type
_entity_poly.pdbx_seq_one_letter_code
_entity_poly.pdbx_strand_id
1 'polypeptide(L)'
;MLFSLSKQTIPATLLLAALLWGGFTFFYFHRHTKTNASNGQQQENFITFGNLSLSLQEACFYNEQQEKLKLTPMQYTLMEMFYLSSSHLLFKSDICQSLWPGKDNADETLYTLIRRLKPIVEDNSNLRITTDRGREIGRA
;
A
#
# COMPACT_ATOMS: atom_id res chain seq x y z
N MET A 1 -18.08 7.15 -6.14
CA MET A 1 -16.94 7.54 -5.30
C MET A 1 -15.73 6.70 -5.67
N LEU A 2 -14.61 7.33 -5.84
CA LEU A 2 -13.35 6.73 -6.27
C LEU A 2 -12.34 6.79 -5.13
N PHE A 3 -11.69 5.66 -4.85
CA PHE A 3 -10.58 5.59 -3.91
C PHE A 3 -9.27 5.44 -4.66
N SER A 4 -8.25 6.14 -4.21
CA SER A 4 -6.94 6.15 -4.84
C SER A 4 -5.84 5.83 -3.82
N LEU A 5 -4.93 4.97 -4.23
CA LEU A 5 -3.66 4.73 -3.54
C LEU A 5 -2.56 5.45 -4.32
N SER A 6 -1.93 6.43 -3.70
CA SER A 6 -0.91 7.25 -4.35
C SER A 6 0.31 7.45 -3.46
N LYS A 7 1.42 7.78 -4.07
CA LYS A 7 2.63 8.16 -3.35
C LYS A 7 2.50 9.59 -2.84
N GLN A 8 2.94 9.83 -1.61
CA GLN A 8 3.07 11.18 -1.11
C GLN A 8 4.24 11.87 -1.82
N THR A 9 3.99 13.10 -2.27
CA THR A 9 5.07 13.95 -2.77
C THR A 9 5.78 14.61 -1.59
N ILE A 10 7.09 14.36 -1.49
CA ILE A 10 7.94 14.99 -0.47
C ILE A 10 8.46 16.31 -1.04
N PRO A 11 8.32 17.46 -0.32
CA PRO A 11 8.87 18.72 -0.81
C PRO A 11 10.39 18.65 -0.96
N ALA A 12 10.92 19.31 -2.00
CA ALA A 12 12.33 19.26 -2.36
C ALA A 12 13.29 19.71 -1.24
N THR A 13 12.82 20.53 -0.31
CA THR A 13 13.57 20.98 0.86
C THR A 13 13.85 19.85 1.86
N LEU A 14 12.98 18.85 1.95
CA LEU A 14 13.19 17.66 2.78
C LEU A 14 14.14 16.66 2.11
N LEU A 15 14.22 16.67 0.78
CA LEU A 15 15.16 15.84 0.02
C LEU A 15 16.62 16.23 0.29
N LEU A 16 16.92 17.51 0.44
CA LEU A 16 18.28 17.98 0.75
C LEU A 16 18.71 17.61 2.17
N ALA A 17 17.80 17.69 3.14
CA ALA A 17 18.07 17.25 4.50
C ALA A 17 18.21 15.72 4.60
N ALA A 18 17.43 14.97 3.81
CA ALA A 18 17.52 13.52 3.72
C ALA A 18 18.84 13.05 3.09
N LEU A 19 19.44 13.81 2.17
CA LEU A 19 20.72 13.47 1.55
C LEU A 19 21.89 13.56 2.54
N LEU A 20 21.85 14.48 3.48
CA LEU A 20 22.88 14.62 4.53
C LEU A 20 22.74 13.54 5.61
N TRP A 21 21.53 13.11 5.91
CA TRP A 21 21.27 12.01 6.86
C TRP A 21 21.30 10.64 6.17
N GLY A 22 20.98 10.60 4.88
CA GLY A 22 20.95 9.36 4.09
C GLY A 22 22.32 8.73 3.89
N GLY A 23 23.39 9.53 3.85
CA GLY A 23 24.75 9.01 3.75
C GLY A 23 25.17 8.21 4.97
N PHE A 24 24.73 8.61 6.17
CA PHE A 24 25.06 7.93 7.40
C PHE A 24 24.23 6.65 7.59
N THR A 25 22.95 6.72 7.25
CA THR A 25 22.05 5.57 7.34
C THR A 25 22.29 4.56 6.23
N PHE A 26 22.69 5.01 5.04
CA PHE A 26 23.04 4.13 3.93
C PHE A 26 24.28 3.27 4.26
N PHE A 27 25.27 3.86 4.93
CA PHE A 27 26.46 3.12 5.36
C PHE A 27 26.14 2.11 6.49
N TYR A 28 25.18 2.46 7.36
CA TYR A 28 24.72 1.55 8.42
C TYR A 28 23.86 0.42 7.86
N PHE A 29 23.05 0.71 6.85
CA PHE A 29 22.15 -0.27 6.21
C PHE A 29 22.92 -1.24 5.32
N HIS A 30 23.98 -0.77 4.68
CA HIS A 30 24.78 -1.62 3.78
C HIS A 30 25.56 -2.71 4.55
N ARG A 31 25.74 -2.54 5.85
CA ARG A 31 26.36 -3.58 6.69
C ARG A 31 25.39 -4.70 7.09
N HIS A 32 24.10 -4.45 7.06
CA HIS A 32 23.10 -5.42 7.46
C HIS A 32 22.47 -6.22 6.31
N THR A 33 22.72 -5.83 5.06
CA THR A 33 22.20 -6.54 3.89
C THR A 33 23.11 -7.67 3.38
N LYS A 34 24.06 -8.08 4.18
CA LYS A 34 24.81 -9.31 3.89
C LYS A 34 24.17 -10.51 4.57
N THR A 35 22.93 -10.80 4.22
CA THR A 35 22.37 -12.09 4.54
C THR A 35 21.49 -12.56 3.41
N ASN A 36 21.98 -13.61 2.82
CA ASN A 36 21.28 -14.59 2.01
C ASN A 36 20.96 -14.18 0.58
N ALA A 37 22.03 -14.07 -0.21
CA ALA A 37 21.96 -14.62 -1.54
C ALA A 37 21.94 -16.16 -1.39
N SER A 38 20.87 -16.74 -0.97
CA SER A 38 20.66 -18.17 -1.12
C SER A 38 20.16 -18.40 -2.52
N ASN A 39 20.99 -19.04 -3.28
CA ASN A 39 20.71 -19.61 -4.58
C ASN A 39 19.42 -20.42 -4.55
N GLY A 40 18.41 -19.89 -5.16
CA GLY A 40 17.17 -20.54 -5.47
C GLY A 40 16.40 -19.57 -6.31
N GLN A 41 16.25 -19.84 -7.58
CA GLN A 41 15.34 -19.14 -8.48
C GLN A 41 13.90 -19.38 -8.00
N GLN A 42 13.58 -18.86 -6.83
CA GLN A 42 12.21 -18.56 -6.49
C GLN A 42 12.01 -17.13 -6.95
N GLN A 43 11.45 -16.99 -8.11
CA GLN A 43 10.85 -15.77 -8.56
C GLN A 43 9.71 -15.50 -7.59
N GLU A 44 10.06 -14.92 -6.43
CA GLU A 44 9.08 -14.44 -5.50
C GLU A 44 8.29 -13.38 -6.23
N ASN A 45 7.01 -13.66 -6.47
CA ASN A 45 6.11 -12.73 -7.12
C ASN A 45 5.77 -11.61 -6.15
N PHE A 46 6.69 -10.65 -6.03
CA PHE A 46 6.45 -9.42 -5.29
C PHE A 46 5.92 -8.35 -6.22
N ILE A 47 4.89 -7.66 -5.77
CA ILE A 47 4.40 -6.45 -6.41
C ILE A 47 4.75 -5.29 -5.48
N THR A 48 5.61 -4.37 -5.95
CA THR A 48 6.05 -3.24 -5.17
C THR A 48 5.40 -1.96 -5.67
N PHE A 49 4.82 -1.20 -4.76
CA PHE A 49 4.32 0.15 -5.03
C PHE A 49 4.62 1.03 -3.82
N GLY A 50 5.22 2.20 -4.09
CA GLY A 50 5.78 2.98 -3.00
C GLY A 50 6.91 2.22 -2.32
N ASN A 51 6.90 2.17 -1.02
CA ASN A 51 7.85 1.39 -0.22
C ASN A 51 7.18 0.21 0.51
N LEU A 52 6.02 -0.22 0.02
CA LEU A 52 5.36 -1.45 0.44
C LEU A 52 5.43 -2.49 -0.67
N SER A 53 5.72 -3.71 -0.29
CA SER A 53 5.78 -4.86 -1.20
C SER A 53 4.74 -5.90 -0.82
N LEU A 54 3.96 -6.32 -1.80
CA LEU A 54 3.01 -7.42 -1.65
C LEU A 54 3.68 -8.72 -2.04
N SER A 55 3.70 -9.69 -1.13
CA SER A 55 4.06 -11.08 -1.43
C SER A 55 2.79 -11.85 -1.76
N LEU A 56 2.63 -12.24 -3.03
CA LEU A 56 1.48 -13.04 -3.45
C LEU A 56 1.53 -14.45 -2.89
N GLN A 57 2.72 -14.97 -2.68
CA GLN A 57 2.92 -16.31 -2.17
C GLN A 57 2.55 -16.41 -0.68
N GLU A 58 2.98 -15.44 0.11
CA GLU A 58 2.72 -15.42 1.56
C GLU A 58 1.44 -14.70 1.95
N ALA A 59 0.80 -14.02 0.98
CA ALA A 59 -0.41 -13.22 1.19
C ALA A 59 -0.22 -12.18 2.30
N CYS A 60 0.84 -11.38 2.20
CA CYS A 60 1.15 -10.33 3.16
C CYS A 60 1.91 -9.18 2.53
N PHE A 61 1.98 -8.08 3.26
CA PHE A 61 2.71 -6.88 2.86
C PHE A 61 3.94 -6.71 3.75
N TYR A 62 5.04 -6.29 3.14
CA TYR A 62 6.28 -5.94 3.82
C TYR A 62 6.57 -4.46 3.64
N ASN A 63 7.02 -3.81 4.71
CA ASN A 63 7.48 -2.43 4.65
C ASN A 63 8.94 -2.36 4.17
N GLU A 64 9.50 -1.14 4.14
CA GLU A 64 10.87 -0.92 3.71
C GLU A 64 11.90 -1.62 4.62
N GLN A 65 11.58 -1.81 5.90
CA GLN A 65 12.41 -2.53 6.86
C GLN A 65 12.25 -4.05 6.79
N GLN A 66 11.51 -4.55 5.81
CA GLN A 66 11.19 -5.98 5.65
C GLN A 66 10.34 -6.52 6.81
N GLU A 67 9.62 -5.66 7.49
CA GLU A 67 8.68 -6.04 8.52
C GLU A 67 7.31 -6.29 7.91
N LYS A 68 6.66 -7.36 8.38
CA LYS A 68 5.33 -7.73 7.94
C LYS A 68 4.28 -6.80 8.56
N LEU A 69 3.42 -6.23 7.74
CA LEU A 69 2.30 -5.43 8.23
C LEU A 69 1.23 -6.33 8.86
N LYS A 70 0.72 -5.91 10.00
CA LYS A 70 -0.39 -6.58 10.67
C LYS A 70 -1.71 -6.08 10.11
N LEU A 71 -2.25 -6.82 9.15
CA LEU A 71 -3.51 -6.51 8.51
C LEU A 71 -4.55 -7.59 8.83
N THR A 72 -5.79 -7.17 9.02
CA THR A 72 -6.91 -8.11 9.04
C THR A 72 -7.13 -8.69 7.63
N PRO A 73 -7.80 -9.84 7.49
CA PRO A 73 -8.05 -10.42 6.16
C PRO A 73 -8.76 -9.45 5.20
N MET A 74 -9.70 -8.66 5.70
CA MET A 74 -10.40 -7.66 4.87
C MET A 74 -9.48 -6.52 4.45
N GLN A 75 -8.63 -6.03 5.35
CA GLN A 75 -7.63 -5.01 5.05
C GLN A 75 -6.64 -5.51 4.01
N TYR A 76 -6.16 -6.73 4.17
CA TYR A 76 -5.28 -7.35 3.19
C TYR A 76 -5.95 -7.44 1.82
N THR A 77 -7.17 -7.93 1.74
CA THR A 77 -7.89 -8.08 0.47
C THR A 77 -8.06 -6.74 -0.23
N LEU A 78 -8.42 -5.70 0.51
CA LEU A 78 -8.55 -4.35 -0.07
C LEU A 78 -7.21 -3.84 -0.60
N MET A 79 -6.13 -3.99 0.15
CA MET A 79 -4.79 -3.59 -0.30
C MET A 79 -4.33 -4.40 -1.51
N GLU A 80 -4.63 -5.68 -1.55
CA GLU A 80 -4.34 -6.54 -2.70
C GLU A 80 -5.08 -6.03 -3.94
N MET A 81 -6.35 -5.65 -3.82
CA MET A 81 -7.11 -5.08 -4.92
C MET A 81 -6.45 -3.80 -5.48
N PHE A 82 -5.96 -2.91 -4.61
CA PHE A 82 -5.22 -1.72 -5.05
C PHE A 82 -3.94 -2.08 -5.80
N TYR A 83 -3.19 -3.06 -5.31
CA TYR A 83 -1.93 -3.47 -5.91
C TYR A 83 -2.12 -4.17 -7.25
N LEU A 84 -3.19 -4.93 -7.40
CA LEU A 84 -3.51 -5.62 -8.65
C LEU A 84 -4.15 -4.69 -9.69
N SER A 85 -4.68 -3.55 -9.27
CA SER A 85 -5.17 -2.53 -10.18
C SER A 85 -4.00 -1.78 -10.83
N SER A 86 -3.97 -1.72 -12.15
CA SER A 86 -2.91 -1.03 -12.90
C SER A 86 -2.82 0.47 -12.61
N SER A 87 -3.94 1.09 -12.29
CA SER A 87 -4.04 2.52 -11.97
C SER A 87 -3.98 2.82 -10.48
N HIS A 88 -4.01 1.79 -9.64
CA HIS A 88 -4.15 1.91 -8.18
C HIS A 88 -5.40 2.71 -7.76
N LEU A 89 -6.43 2.64 -8.58
CA LEU A 89 -7.72 3.27 -8.37
C LEU A 89 -8.80 2.20 -8.29
N LEU A 90 -9.68 2.32 -7.31
CA LEU A 90 -10.80 1.40 -7.14
C LEU A 90 -12.11 2.18 -6.98
N PHE A 91 -13.15 1.70 -7.65
CA PHE A 91 -14.49 2.20 -7.45
C PHE A 91 -15.12 1.57 -6.21
N LYS A 92 -15.85 2.38 -5.47
CA LYS A 92 -16.55 1.93 -4.26
C LYS A 92 -17.47 0.74 -4.54
N SER A 93 -18.21 0.78 -5.63
CA SER A 93 -19.10 -0.30 -6.02
C SER A 93 -18.39 -1.64 -6.23
N ASP A 94 -17.21 -1.58 -6.88
CA ASP A 94 -16.40 -2.77 -7.14
C ASP A 94 -15.85 -3.35 -5.85
N ILE A 95 -15.40 -2.50 -4.95
CA ILE A 95 -14.89 -2.92 -3.64
C ILE A 95 -16.00 -3.60 -2.83
N CYS A 96 -17.16 -2.95 -2.73
CA CYS A 96 -18.27 -3.46 -1.97
C CYS A 96 -18.78 -4.79 -2.52
N GLN A 97 -18.85 -4.93 -3.84
CA GLN A 97 -19.28 -6.17 -4.46
C GLN A 97 -18.26 -7.30 -4.28
N SER A 98 -16.97 -6.98 -4.26
CA SER A 98 -15.92 -7.98 -4.08
C SER A 98 -15.79 -8.44 -2.64
N LEU A 99 -15.88 -7.53 -1.67
CA LEU A 99 -15.68 -7.85 -0.25
C LEU A 99 -16.97 -8.32 0.44
N TRP A 100 -18.09 -7.78 0.07
CA TRP A 100 -19.38 -8.06 0.70
C TRP A 100 -20.48 -8.26 -0.36
N PRO A 101 -20.39 -9.32 -1.16
CA PRO A 101 -21.39 -9.57 -2.20
C PRO A 101 -22.79 -9.75 -1.57
N GLY A 102 -23.76 -9.05 -2.12
CA GLY A 102 -25.15 -9.14 -1.66
C GLY A 102 -25.48 -8.42 -0.36
N LYS A 103 -24.53 -7.66 0.21
CA LYS A 103 -24.76 -6.88 1.42
C LYS A 103 -25.32 -5.50 1.08
N ASP A 104 -26.48 -5.19 1.63
CA ASP A 104 -27.04 -3.84 1.59
C ASP A 104 -26.25 -2.95 2.56
N ASN A 105 -26.06 -1.69 2.21
CA ASN A 105 -25.37 -0.70 3.03
C ASN A 105 -23.90 -1.06 3.35
N ALA A 106 -23.20 -1.68 2.42
CA ALA A 106 -21.78 -1.97 2.55
C ALA A 106 -20.91 -0.71 2.64
N ASP A 107 -21.45 0.46 2.31
CA ASP A 107 -20.74 1.74 2.33
C ASP A 107 -20.15 2.07 3.69
N GLU A 108 -20.96 1.95 4.76
CA GLU A 108 -20.49 2.22 6.12
C GLU A 108 -19.39 1.25 6.55
N THR A 109 -19.54 -0.01 6.17
CA THR A 109 -18.54 -1.04 6.44
C THR A 109 -17.24 -0.72 5.71
N LEU A 110 -17.32 -0.27 4.47
CA LEU A 110 -16.19 0.14 3.69
C LEU A 110 -15.48 1.37 4.30
N TYR A 111 -16.23 2.39 4.69
CA TYR A 111 -15.66 3.57 5.34
C TYR A 111 -14.95 3.23 6.64
N THR A 112 -15.51 2.33 7.43
CA THR A 112 -14.86 1.86 8.66
C THR A 112 -13.58 1.10 8.34
N LEU A 113 -13.59 0.25 7.33
CA LEU A 113 -12.42 -0.48 6.87
C LEU A 113 -11.30 0.47 6.43
N ILE A 114 -11.62 1.44 5.58
CA ILE A 114 -10.67 2.45 5.09
C ILE A 114 -10.12 3.27 6.25
N ARG A 115 -10.97 3.71 7.17
CA ARG A 115 -10.56 4.52 8.32
C ARG A 115 -9.58 3.79 9.24
N ARG A 116 -9.73 2.47 9.37
CA ARG A 116 -8.80 1.65 10.16
C ARG A 116 -7.53 1.30 9.39
N LEU A 117 -7.63 1.18 8.08
CA LEU A 117 -6.50 0.84 7.21
C LEU A 117 -5.56 2.02 6.99
N LYS A 118 -6.09 3.23 6.83
CA LYS A 118 -5.29 4.44 6.54
C LYS A 118 -4.10 4.63 7.46
N PRO A 119 -4.26 4.63 8.81
CA PRO A 119 -3.10 4.81 9.70
C PRO A 119 -2.04 3.74 9.52
N ILE A 120 -2.44 2.49 9.30
CA ILE A 120 -1.51 1.37 9.13
C ILE A 120 -0.65 1.58 7.88
N VAL A 121 -1.28 1.97 6.77
CA VAL A 121 -0.58 2.20 5.50
C VAL A 121 0.27 3.46 5.56
N GLU A 122 -0.28 4.55 6.06
CA GLU A 122 0.39 5.85 6.08
C GLU A 122 1.56 5.90 7.07
N ASP A 123 1.47 5.17 8.19
CA ASP A 123 2.52 5.10 9.21
C ASP A 123 3.67 4.16 8.79
N ASN A 124 3.40 3.17 7.97
CA ASN A 124 4.38 2.16 7.56
C ASN A 124 4.91 2.36 6.14
N SER A 125 4.44 3.37 5.43
CA SER A 125 4.83 3.61 4.04
C SER A 125 4.74 5.08 3.66
N ASN A 126 5.20 5.39 2.46
CA ASN A 126 4.99 6.69 1.82
C ASN A 126 3.70 6.76 1.00
N LEU A 127 2.83 5.78 1.16
CA LEU A 127 1.57 5.72 0.45
C LEU A 127 0.47 6.44 1.23
N ARG A 128 -0.52 6.91 0.49
CA ARG A 128 -1.70 7.57 1.03
C ARG A 128 -2.96 7.06 0.35
N ILE A 129 -3.94 6.71 1.16
CA ILE A 129 -5.27 6.36 0.65
C ILE A 129 -6.11 7.63 0.63
N THR A 130 -6.57 8.02 -0.56
CA THR A 130 -7.39 9.19 -0.76
C THR A 130 -8.74 8.81 -1.34
N THR A 131 -9.75 9.61 -1.01
CA THR A 131 -11.09 9.47 -1.56
C THR A 131 -11.36 10.64 -2.50
N ASP A 132 -11.66 10.35 -3.74
CA ASP A 132 -12.04 11.37 -4.71
C ASP A 132 -13.56 11.43 -4.84
N ARG A 133 -14.15 12.45 -4.25
CA ARG A 133 -15.59 12.70 -4.33
C ARG A 133 -15.99 13.54 -5.55
N GLY A 134 -15.03 14.22 -6.16
CA GLY A 134 -15.29 15.15 -7.25
C GLY A 134 -15.46 14.51 -8.61
N ARG A 135 -15.12 13.25 -8.74
CA ARG A 135 -15.24 12.50 -10.00
C ARG A 135 -16.31 11.44 -9.89
N GLU A 136 -17.53 11.88 -9.66
CA GLU A 136 -18.63 10.98 -9.87
C GLU A 136 -18.69 10.62 -11.35
N ILE A 137 -18.79 9.33 -11.57
CA ILE A 137 -19.02 8.74 -12.89
C ILE A 137 -20.31 9.33 -13.44
N GLY A 138 -20.26 9.90 -14.63
CA GLY A 138 -21.40 10.50 -15.26
C GLY A 138 -21.44 12.01 -15.21
N ARG A 139 -20.47 12.67 -14.62
CA ARG A 139 -20.17 14.06 -14.86
C ARG A 139 -19.10 14.17 -15.93
N ALA A 140 -19.50 13.90 -17.06
CA ALA A 140 -18.69 14.35 -18.19
C ALA A 140 -18.90 15.86 -18.37
#